data_221298906f146053cad60e892bf0cc86
#
_entry.id   221298906f146053cad60e892bf0cc86
#
_cell.length_a   1.000
_cell.length_b   1.000
_cell.length_c   1.000
_cell.angle_alpha   90.00
_cell.angle_beta   90.00
_cell.angle_gamma   90.00
#
_symmetry.space_group_name_H-M   'P 1'
#
loop_
_entity.id
_entity.type
_entity.pdbx_description
1 polymer ?
#
loop_
_entity_poly.entity_id
_entity_poly.type
_entity_poly.pdbx_seq_one_letter_code
_entity_poly.pdbx_strand_id
1 'polypeptide(L)'
;MNRTRLKAPIENLQRIIDALQDGVYITDARGVTITVNKAYERITGIQRHKIVGLHMADVVKAGYISRSVSLEVLRELQPITLVQTIHDSRKILVSGTPMFDNTGNLEYVVTSVRDVTELLQAKHAQEQLAELLTIRDTYGANRSKGKEPAAQQALMINPETRACYELAQNIARTNVKVLIEGETGTGKTLLARFIHQNSAISNGPFLELNCAAMPEALLEAELFGYAPGAFTGASSKGKQGLLEVANGGTLLLDEIGDLPLALQAKLLKVLAENRMLPVGGTEFKSTNFRLICATHHQLRERVEQGTFREDLFYRLSVVPITLPPLRARREEIRPLLEHYLRRFNQQHERDCQWSAEALAVLERHRWPGNIRELMNVTERMVVTCSGERITPQQLPAEVLHQANAPLAPQDGSLKAQVEALEQYLIERALQEHGTTRAAAAALGIDQSTLVKKNQRWRQQHAVAPVAPISNQ
;
A
#
# COMPACT_ATOMS: atom_id res chain seq x y z
N MET A 1 9.89 11.90 60.71
CA MET A 1 10.30 12.97 59.75
C MET A 1 10.82 12.32 58.50
N ASN A 2 10.38 12.73 57.31
CA ASN A 2 10.84 12.39 55.94
C ASN A 2 10.02 11.42 55.07
N ARG A 3 8.68 11.45 55.12
CA ARG A 3 7.86 10.95 53.99
C ARG A 3 7.42 12.03 52.99
N THR A 4 7.58 13.32 53.34
CA THR A 4 7.10 14.47 52.55
C THR A 4 8.12 14.96 51.50
N ARG A 5 9.40 14.64 51.65
CA ARG A 5 10.47 15.09 50.71
C ARG A 5 10.61 14.26 49.43
N LEU A 6 10.04 13.06 49.36
CA LEU A 6 10.11 12.19 48.17
C LEU A 6 8.95 12.35 47.18
N LYS A 7 7.82 13.00 47.59
CA LYS A 7 6.69 13.24 46.69
C LYS A 7 6.91 14.38 45.70
N ALA A 8 7.58 15.46 46.13
CA ALA A 8 7.82 16.64 45.30
C ALA A 8 8.65 16.39 44.03
N PRO A 9 9.71 15.53 44.01
CA PRO A 9 10.45 15.20 42.78
C PRO A 9 9.64 14.39 41.78
N ILE A 10 8.78 13.47 42.23
CA ILE A 10 7.96 12.62 41.38
C ILE A 10 6.84 13.41 40.71
N GLU A 11 6.18 14.31 41.47
CA GLU A 11 5.14 15.22 40.93
C GLU A 11 5.74 16.19 39.89
N ASN A 12 6.96 16.67 40.09
CA ASN A 12 7.65 17.52 39.15
C ASN A 12 8.02 16.73 37.86
N LEU A 13 8.46 15.50 37.99
CA LEU A 13 8.77 14.63 36.82
C LEU A 13 7.52 14.40 35.96
N GLN A 14 6.38 14.08 36.61
CA GLN A 14 5.11 13.90 35.87
C GLN A 14 4.70 15.20 35.15
N ARG A 15 4.85 16.34 35.74
CA ARG A 15 4.57 17.64 35.10
C ARG A 15 5.48 17.90 33.90
N ILE A 16 6.75 17.52 34.00
CA ILE A 16 7.72 17.65 32.89
C ILE A 16 7.31 16.76 31.72
N ILE A 17 7.03 15.48 31.96
CA ILE A 17 6.63 14.59 30.87
C ILE A 17 5.26 14.92 30.26
N ASP A 18 4.35 15.48 31.09
CA ASP A 18 3.04 15.95 30.62
C ASP A 18 3.12 17.21 29.74
N ALA A 19 4.21 17.99 29.83
CA ALA A 19 4.46 19.13 28.96
C ALA A 19 5.01 18.75 27.56
N LEU A 20 5.44 17.51 27.38
CA LEU A 20 5.93 17.00 26.08
C LEU A 20 4.77 16.84 25.08
N GLN A 21 5.04 17.17 23.83
CA GLN A 21 4.07 17.00 22.75
C GLN A 21 3.98 15.55 22.28
N ASP A 22 5.08 14.80 22.33
CA ASP A 22 5.12 13.38 22.05
C ASP A 22 4.55 12.57 23.22
N GLY A 23 3.85 11.49 22.89
CA GLY A 23 3.40 10.53 23.87
C GLY A 23 4.61 9.84 24.54
N VAL A 24 4.58 9.70 25.84
CA VAL A 24 5.62 8.97 26.60
C VAL A 24 4.95 7.96 27.49
N TYR A 25 5.43 6.72 27.45
CA TYR A 25 5.14 5.71 28.47
C TYR A 25 6.43 5.05 28.97
N ILE A 26 6.44 4.73 30.26
CA ILE A 26 7.60 4.17 30.94
C ILE A 26 7.18 2.85 31.57
N THR A 27 7.98 1.80 31.35
CA THR A 27 7.81 0.51 32.00
C THR A 27 9.02 0.20 32.89
N ASP A 28 8.80 -0.61 33.92
CA ASP A 28 9.88 -1.20 34.69
C ASP A 28 10.60 -2.34 33.91
N ALA A 29 11.64 -2.89 34.49
CA ALA A 29 12.40 -4.01 33.93
C ALA A 29 11.58 -5.32 33.77
N ARG A 30 10.37 -5.37 34.33
CA ARG A 30 9.45 -6.52 34.18
C ARG A 30 8.41 -6.26 33.09
N GLY A 31 8.37 -5.08 32.47
CA GLY A 31 7.39 -4.72 31.46
C GLY A 31 6.06 -4.24 32.03
N VAL A 32 6.02 -3.84 33.30
CA VAL A 32 4.84 -3.22 33.92
C VAL A 32 4.87 -1.71 33.68
N THR A 33 3.76 -1.15 33.23
CA THR A 33 3.65 0.28 32.97
C THR A 33 3.65 1.10 34.28
N ILE A 34 4.63 1.98 34.44
CA ILE A 34 4.77 2.85 35.60
C ILE A 34 3.97 4.12 35.40
N THR A 35 4.13 4.75 34.25
CA THR A 35 3.43 6.01 33.95
C THR A 35 3.29 6.23 32.45
N VAL A 36 2.33 7.10 32.11
CA VAL A 36 2.14 7.66 30.77
C VAL A 36 1.88 9.16 30.90
N ASN A 37 2.16 9.93 29.86
CA ASN A 37 1.87 11.35 29.81
C ASN A 37 0.54 11.65 29.10
N LYS A 38 0.06 12.91 29.21
CA LYS A 38 -1.17 13.37 28.55
C LYS A 38 -1.12 13.25 27.02
N ALA A 39 0.05 13.44 26.42
CA ALA A 39 0.20 13.31 24.97
C ALA A 39 0.00 11.84 24.52
N TYR A 40 0.47 10.87 25.31
CA TYR A 40 0.21 9.45 25.04
C TYR A 40 -1.30 9.15 25.00
N GLU A 41 -2.05 9.63 25.99
CA GLU A 41 -3.51 9.45 26.03
C GLU A 41 -4.20 10.08 24.81
N ARG A 42 -3.77 11.28 24.41
CA ARG A 42 -4.32 11.98 23.24
C ARG A 42 -4.02 11.26 21.91
N ILE A 43 -2.79 10.75 21.74
CA ILE A 43 -2.34 10.10 20.51
C ILE A 43 -2.95 8.72 20.39
N THR A 44 -2.94 7.90 21.45
CA THR A 44 -3.37 6.50 21.40
C THR A 44 -4.84 6.30 21.75
N GLY A 45 -5.49 7.27 22.38
CA GLY A 45 -6.84 7.14 22.93
C GLY A 45 -6.92 6.28 24.21
N ILE A 46 -5.79 5.77 24.69
CA ILE A 46 -5.73 4.90 25.86
C ILE A 46 -5.51 5.74 27.12
N GLN A 47 -6.47 5.72 28.02
CA GLN A 47 -6.40 6.51 29.25
C GLN A 47 -5.40 5.90 30.26
N ARG A 48 -4.69 6.76 30.97
CA ARG A 48 -3.66 6.40 31.95
C ARG A 48 -4.13 5.35 32.97
N HIS A 49 -5.33 5.53 33.54
CA HIS A 49 -5.87 4.63 34.55
C HIS A 49 -6.13 3.19 34.03
N LYS A 50 -6.18 2.99 32.72
CA LYS A 50 -6.41 1.68 32.10
C LYS A 50 -5.15 0.87 31.91
N ILE A 51 -3.96 1.49 31.91
CA ILE A 51 -2.72 0.78 31.58
C ILE A 51 -1.63 0.91 32.66
N VAL A 52 -1.66 1.93 33.51
CA VAL A 52 -0.70 2.05 34.62
C VAL A 52 -0.90 0.90 35.60
N GLY A 53 0.18 0.21 35.92
CA GLY A 53 0.18 -1.00 36.75
C GLY A 53 -0.09 -2.28 36.00
N LEU A 54 -0.41 -2.25 34.69
CA LEU A 54 -0.59 -3.44 33.88
C LEU A 54 0.72 -3.82 33.18
N HIS A 55 0.91 -5.13 33.01
CA HIS A 55 2.00 -5.65 32.21
C HIS A 55 1.69 -5.45 30.72
N MET A 56 2.66 -5.01 29.94
CA MET A 56 2.45 -4.69 28.52
C MET A 56 1.98 -5.87 27.65
N ALA A 57 2.26 -7.11 28.07
CA ALA A 57 1.70 -8.29 27.40
C ALA A 57 0.18 -8.39 27.58
N ASP A 58 -0.38 -7.95 28.70
CA ASP A 58 -1.81 -7.94 28.94
C ASP A 58 -2.50 -6.81 28.17
N VAL A 59 -1.83 -5.69 28.00
CA VAL A 59 -2.29 -4.56 27.14
C VAL A 59 -2.38 -5.00 25.67
N VAL A 60 -1.42 -5.80 25.18
CA VAL A 60 -1.48 -6.41 23.85
C VAL A 60 -2.60 -7.43 23.74
N LYS A 61 -2.74 -8.35 24.72
CA LYS A 61 -3.82 -9.36 24.76
C LYS A 61 -5.20 -8.73 24.80
N ALA A 62 -5.35 -7.61 25.50
CA ALA A 62 -6.61 -6.86 25.57
C ALA A 62 -6.93 -6.10 24.26
N GLY A 63 -6.05 -6.14 23.27
CA GLY A 63 -6.27 -5.52 21.95
C GLY A 63 -6.11 -3.98 21.93
N TYR A 64 -5.58 -3.37 22.99
CA TYR A 64 -5.33 -1.92 23.02
C TYR A 64 -4.23 -1.51 22.03
N ILE A 65 -3.23 -2.37 21.85
CA ILE A 65 -2.13 -2.21 20.88
C ILE A 65 -1.84 -3.56 20.22
N SER A 66 -1.39 -3.55 18.98
CA SER A 66 -1.07 -4.78 18.23
C SER A 66 0.27 -5.40 18.63
N ARG A 67 1.22 -4.59 19.11
CA ARG A 67 2.59 -4.98 19.43
C ARG A 67 3.18 -4.02 20.46
N SER A 68 4.06 -4.48 21.36
CA SER A 68 4.68 -3.64 22.38
C SER A 68 6.18 -3.49 22.13
N VAL A 69 6.63 -2.29 21.80
CA VAL A 69 8.05 -1.94 21.63
C VAL A 69 8.84 -2.15 22.93
N SER A 70 8.26 -1.81 24.09
CA SER A 70 8.94 -2.00 25.36
C SER A 70 9.26 -3.46 25.66
N LEU A 71 8.37 -4.41 25.29
CA LEU A 71 8.64 -5.84 25.45
C LEU A 71 9.76 -6.34 24.51
N GLU A 72 9.90 -5.74 23.34
CA GLU A 72 11.01 -6.06 22.44
C GLU A 72 12.33 -5.51 22.96
N VAL A 73 12.32 -4.25 23.46
CA VAL A 73 13.50 -3.64 24.11
C VAL A 73 13.94 -4.46 25.33
N LEU A 74 12.99 -4.98 26.11
CA LEU A 74 13.30 -5.88 27.25
C LEU A 74 14.00 -7.16 26.82
N ARG A 75 13.70 -7.66 25.61
CA ARG A 75 14.31 -8.88 25.07
C ARG A 75 15.69 -8.62 24.49
N GLU A 76 15.84 -7.52 23.75
CA GLU A 76 17.04 -7.23 22.97
C GLU A 76 18.03 -6.31 23.67
N LEU A 77 17.61 -5.62 24.74
CA LEU A 77 18.39 -4.69 25.55
C LEU A 77 19.05 -3.55 24.74
N GLN A 78 18.43 -3.18 23.61
CA GLN A 78 18.89 -2.11 22.72
C GLN A 78 17.70 -1.24 22.28
N PRO A 79 17.95 0.01 21.84
CA PRO A 79 16.89 0.87 21.33
C PRO A 79 16.19 0.27 20.11
N ILE A 80 14.85 0.30 20.09
CA ILE A 80 14.04 -0.21 19.00
C ILE A 80 13.07 0.90 18.55
N THR A 81 13.00 1.12 17.25
CA THR A 81 12.06 2.06 16.65
C THR A 81 11.26 1.36 15.54
N LEU A 82 9.95 1.55 15.55
CA LEU A 82 9.08 1.02 14.51
C LEU A 82 7.85 1.90 14.31
N VAL A 83 7.24 1.77 13.12
CA VAL A 83 5.98 2.43 12.78
C VAL A 83 4.84 1.44 13.01
N GLN A 84 3.80 1.88 13.71
CA GLN A 84 2.60 1.09 13.98
C GLN A 84 1.36 1.84 13.46
N THR A 85 0.31 1.07 13.18
CA THR A 85 -1.02 1.59 12.93
C THR A 85 -1.88 1.36 14.17
N ILE A 86 -2.52 2.40 14.67
CA ILE A 86 -3.48 2.34 15.76
C ILE A 86 -4.90 2.56 15.23
N HIS A 87 -5.89 2.50 16.14
CA HIS A 87 -7.28 2.78 15.79
C HIS A 87 -7.39 4.05 14.91
N ASP A 88 -8.35 4.07 13.98
CA ASP A 88 -8.58 5.15 13.00
C ASP A 88 -7.47 5.32 11.93
N SER A 89 -6.72 4.26 11.62
CA SER A 89 -5.69 4.28 10.55
C SER A 89 -4.54 5.27 10.79
N ARG A 90 -4.40 5.84 12.00
CA ARG A 90 -3.30 6.73 12.35
C ARG A 90 -1.98 5.96 12.40
N LYS A 91 -0.95 6.59 11.84
CA LYS A 91 0.42 6.06 11.84
C LYS A 91 1.20 6.69 12.98
N ILE A 92 1.71 5.88 13.88
CA ILE A 92 2.55 6.32 14.99
C ILE A 92 3.96 5.74 14.86
N LEU A 93 4.95 6.57 15.14
CA LEU A 93 6.34 6.15 15.32
C LEU A 93 6.54 5.87 16.80
N VAL A 94 6.94 4.67 17.14
CA VAL A 94 7.18 4.23 18.51
C VAL A 94 8.64 3.89 18.67
N SER A 95 9.32 4.57 19.61
CA SER A 95 10.75 4.37 19.89
C SER A 95 10.95 4.05 21.37
N GLY A 96 11.43 2.86 21.65
CA GLY A 96 11.77 2.40 23.00
C GLY A 96 13.27 2.45 23.23
N THR A 97 13.69 2.95 24.40
CA THR A 97 15.09 3.03 24.82
C THR A 97 15.25 2.42 26.20
N PRO A 98 16.17 1.45 26.40
CA PRO A 98 16.47 0.90 27.71
C PRO A 98 17.25 1.90 28.55
N MET A 99 16.92 1.99 29.84
CA MET A 99 17.68 2.75 30.84
C MET A 99 18.26 1.80 31.86
N PHE A 100 19.57 1.90 32.07
CA PHE A 100 20.31 1.03 32.98
C PHE A 100 20.67 1.80 34.26
N ASP A 101 20.72 1.09 35.38
CA ASP A 101 21.20 1.62 36.64
C ASP A 101 22.74 1.76 36.65
N ASN A 102 23.30 2.29 37.74
CA ASN A 102 24.73 2.48 37.88
C ASN A 102 25.52 1.16 37.94
N THR A 103 24.84 0.03 38.07
CA THR A 103 25.44 -1.33 38.11
C THR A 103 25.32 -2.05 36.77
N GLY A 104 24.69 -1.43 35.76
CA GLY A 104 24.50 -1.98 34.43
C GLY A 104 23.25 -2.87 34.28
N ASN A 105 22.40 -2.95 35.28
CA ASN A 105 21.12 -3.66 35.16
C ASN A 105 20.07 -2.78 34.57
N LEU A 106 19.17 -3.35 33.76
CA LEU A 106 18.04 -2.63 33.21
C LEU A 106 17.10 -2.18 34.34
N GLU A 107 16.81 -0.90 34.40
CA GLU A 107 15.93 -0.31 35.40
C GLU A 107 14.57 0.06 34.81
N TYR A 108 14.57 0.77 33.67
CA TYR A 108 13.36 1.20 32.97
C TYR A 108 13.48 1.03 31.46
N VAL A 109 12.33 1.00 30.78
CA VAL A 109 12.24 1.26 29.34
C VAL A 109 11.38 2.51 29.13
N VAL A 110 11.99 3.54 28.54
CA VAL A 110 11.29 4.76 28.15
C VAL A 110 10.88 4.65 26.69
N THR A 111 9.60 4.78 26.42
CA THR A 111 9.07 4.69 25.06
C THR A 111 8.38 5.98 24.68
N SER A 112 8.82 6.58 23.57
CA SER A 112 8.16 7.73 22.94
C SER A 112 7.23 7.28 21.83
N VAL A 113 6.11 8.00 21.69
CA VAL A 113 5.07 7.76 20.68
C VAL A 113 4.77 9.07 19.97
N ARG A 114 5.03 9.14 18.69
CA ARG A 114 4.78 10.33 17.86
C ARG A 114 3.76 10.01 16.78
N ASP A 115 2.75 10.85 16.64
CA ASP A 115 1.86 10.79 15.48
C ASP A 115 2.62 11.30 14.25
N VAL A 116 2.79 10.44 13.26
CA VAL A 116 3.48 10.75 12.01
C VAL A 116 2.54 10.66 10.81
N THR A 117 1.25 10.61 11.05
CA THR A 117 0.22 10.46 10.00
C THR A 117 0.33 11.57 8.97
N GLU A 118 0.30 12.83 9.42
CA GLU A 118 0.42 14.01 8.53
C GLU A 118 1.79 14.05 7.84
N LEU A 119 2.86 13.75 8.57
CA LEU A 119 4.23 13.74 8.01
C LEU A 119 4.37 12.68 6.91
N LEU A 120 3.84 11.47 7.12
CA LEU A 120 3.87 10.42 6.12
C LEU A 120 2.95 10.74 4.94
N GLN A 121 1.79 11.34 5.17
CA GLN A 121 0.90 11.81 4.10
C GLN A 121 1.55 12.93 3.29
N ALA A 122 2.17 13.91 3.94
CA ALA A 122 2.91 14.99 3.27
C ALA A 122 4.12 14.44 2.49
N LYS A 123 4.85 13.48 3.06
CA LYS A 123 5.97 12.83 2.38
C LYS A 123 5.48 12.03 1.17
N HIS A 124 4.41 11.25 1.28
CA HIS A 124 3.82 10.57 0.12
C HIS A 124 3.30 11.54 -0.94
N ALA A 125 2.67 12.64 -0.54
CA ALA A 125 2.25 13.67 -1.48
C ALA A 125 3.44 14.34 -2.19
N GLN A 126 4.53 14.59 -1.47
CA GLN A 126 5.77 15.14 -2.04
C GLN A 126 6.48 14.15 -2.96
N GLU A 127 6.52 12.86 -2.60
CA GLU A 127 7.06 11.78 -3.43
C GLU A 127 6.24 11.58 -4.69
N GLN A 128 4.90 11.60 -4.57
CA GLN A 128 3.99 11.58 -5.71
C GLN A 128 4.17 12.82 -6.61
N LEU A 129 4.38 14.00 -6.01
CA LEU A 129 4.66 15.22 -6.77
C LEU A 129 5.99 15.13 -7.52
N ALA A 130 7.04 14.57 -6.91
CA ALA A 130 8.35 14.37 -7.55
C ALA A 130 8.24 13.34 -8.71
N GLU A 131 7.47 12.27 -8.53
CA GLU A 131 7.17 11.28 -9.58
C GLU A 131 6.37 11.91 -10.73
N LEU A 132 5.43 12.82 -10.40
CA LEU A 132 4.66 13.61 -11.35
C LEU A 132 5.51 14.62 -12.12
N LEU A 133 6.46 15.28 -11.47
CA LEU A 133 7.41 16.17 -12.14
C LEU A 133 8.29 15.39 -13.13
N THR A 134 8.70 14.18 -12.76
CA THR A 134 9.44 13.28 -13.66
C THR A 134 8.57 12.86 -14.86
N ILE A 135 7.30 12.52 -14.64
CA ILE A 135 6.35 12.20 -15.72
C ILE A 135 6.07 13.46 -16.56
N ARG A 136 5.86 14.63 -15.94
CA ARG A 136 5.66 15.91 -16.65
C ARG A 136 6.85 16.27 -17.53
N ASP A 137 8.06 16.21 -16.98
CA ASP A 137 9.28 16.57 -17.72
C ASP A 137 9.58 15.54 -18.83
N THR A 138 9.16 14.31 -18.62
CA THR A 138 9.27 13.23 -19.57
C THR A 138 8.26 13.35 -20.73
N TYR A 139 7.00 13.72 -20.46
CA TYR A 139 5.96 13.87 -21.48
C TYR A 139 5.82 15.29 -22.02
N GLY A 140 6.19 16.32 -21.26
CA GLY A 140 6.21 17.71 -21.69
C GLY A 140 7.36 18.05 -22.66
N ALA A 141 8.47 17.32 -22.58
CA ALA A 141 9.64 17.50 -23.46
C ALA A 141 9.44 16.93 -24.88
N ASN A 142 8.38 16.19 -25.15
CA ASN A 142 8.16 15.56 -26.47
C ASN A 142 7.70 16.54 -27.58
N ARG A 143 7.85 17.85 -27.38
CA ARG A 143 7.83 18.82 -28.49
C ARG A 143 9.21 19.07 -29.12
N SER A 144 10.28 18.53 -28.59
CA SER A 144 11.62 18.60 -29.17
C SER A 144 12.14 17.19 -29.47
N LYS A 145 12.39 16.91 -30.75
CA LYS A 145 13.02 15.71 -31.28
C LYS A 145 14.31 15.38 -30.52
N GLY A 146 14.33 14.30 -29.73
CA GLY A 146 15.57 13.73 -29.23
C GLY A 146 15.42 12.95 -27.93
N LYS A 147 15.64 11.65 -28.01
CA LYS A 147 15.88 10.65 -26.97
C LYS A 147 14.88 10.64 -25.81
N GLU A 148 13.93 9.70 -25.86
CA GLU A 148 13.06 9.34 -24.73
C GLU A 148 13.89 8.90 -23.50
N PRO A 149 13.63 9.44 -22.30
CA PRO A 149 14.31 9.00 -21.09
C PRO A 149 13.97 7.52 -20.77
N ALA A 150 14.95 6.78 -20.29
CA ALA A 150 14.85 5.34 -20.00
C ALA A 150 13.67 4.94 -19.05
N ALA A 151 13.21 5.87 -18.21
CA ALA A 151 12.08 5.66 -17.31
C ALA A 151 10.72 5.58 -18.04
N GLN A 152 10.57 6.30 -19.17
CA GLN A 152 9.35 6.25 -20.00
C GLN A 152 9.24 4.93 -20.75
N GLN A 153 10.39 4.46 -21.28
CA GLN A 153 10.42 3.16 -21.97
C GLN A 153 10.07 2.00 -21.03
N ALA A 154 10.36 2.15 -19.72
CA ALA A 154 10.09 1.15 -18.70
C ALA A 154 8.59 0.98 -18.37
N LEU A 155 7.79 2.05 -18.52
CA LEU A 155 6.38 2.08 -18.07
C LEU A 155 5.35 1.84 -19.19
N MET A 156 5.77 1.71 -20.46
CA MET A 156 4.87 1.52 -21.61
C MET A 156 5.42 0.54 -22.63
N ILE A 157 6.09 -0.51 -22.16
CA ILE A 157 6.63 -1.56 -23.03
C ILE A 157 5.51 -2.46 -23.50
N ASN A 158 4.58 -2.80 -22.60
CA ASN A 158 3.45 -3.65 -22.92
C ASN A 158 2.44 -2.91 -23.83
N PRO A 159 1.95 -3.54 -24.92
CA PRO A 159 1.01 -2.92 -25.86
C PRO A 159 -0.31 -2.47 -25.22
N GLU A 160 -0.85 -3.25 -24.26
CA GLU A 160 -2.12 -2.91 -23.57
C GLU A 160 -1.95 -1.68 -22.67
N THR A 161 -0.84 -1.62 -21.92
CA THR A 161 -0.54 -0.44 -21.10
C THR A 161 -0.35 0.79 -21.99
N ARG A 162 0.37 0.65 -23.09
CA ARG A 162 0.56 1.72 -24.07
C ARG A 162 -0.76 2.22 -24.64
N ALA A 163 -1.66 1.32 -25.05
CA ALA A 163 -2.98 1.68 -25.55
C ALA A 163 -3.81 2.45 -24.50
N CYS A 164 -3.72 2.08 -23.22
CA CYS A 164 -4.37 2.82 -22.13
C CYS A 164 -3.87 4.27 -22.04
N TYR A 165 -2.56 4.49 -22.13
CA TYR A 165 -1.97 5.83 -22.06
C TYR A 165 -2.22 6.65 -23.34
N GLU A 166 -2.23 6.04 -24.52
CA GLU A 166 -2.59 6.69 -25.79
C GLU A 166 -4.06 7.14 -25.76
N LEU A 167 -4.98 6.29 -25.29
CA LEU A 167 -6.38 6.64 -25.09
C LEU A 167 -6.49 7.80 -24.07
N ALA A 168 -5.81 7.71 -22.94
CA ALA A 168 -5.76 8.73 -21.91
C ALA A 168 -5.28 10.07 -22.46
N GLN A 169 -4.27 10.09 -23.31
CA GLN A 169 -3.74 11.29 -23.95
C GLN A 169 -4.75 11.90 -24.93
N ASN A 170 -5.43 11.08 -25.73
CA ASN A 170 -6.43 11.53 -26.68
C ASN A 170 -7.62 12.21 -25.99
N ILE A 171 -8.09 11.63 -24.87
CA ILE A 171 -9.22 12.19 -24.12
C ILE A 171 -8.80 13.29 -23.14
N ALA A 172 -7.52 13.48 -22.87
CA ALA A 172 -7.03 14.47 -21.90
C ALA A 172 -7.54 15.89 -22.22
N ARG A 173 -7.58 16.26 -23.49
CA ARG A 173 -8.03 17.59 -23.95
C ARG A 173 -9.54 17.81 -23.90
N THR A 174 -10.31 16.76 -23.65
CA THR A 174 -11.76 16.81 -23.53
C THR A 174 -12.18 16.85 -22.06
N ASN A 175 -13.41 17.29 -21.78
CA ASN A 175 -13.96 17.29 -20.42
C ASN A 175 -14.80 16.03 -20.13
N VAL A 176 -14.55 14.94 -20.85
CA VAL A 176 -15.29 13.69 -20.66
C VAL A 176 -14.93 13.04 -19.31
N LYS A 177 -15.92 12.37 -18.70
CA LYS A 177 -15.73 11.58 -17.51
C LYS A 177 -14.98 10.30 -17.88
N VAL A 178 -14.05 9.91 -17.02
CA VAL A 178 -13.21 8.72 -17.21
C VAL A 178 -13.40 7.79 -16.03
N LEU A 179 -13.63 6.51 -16.33
CA LEU A 179 -13.63 5.44 -15.35
C LEU A 179 -12.40 4.58 -15.53
N ILE A 180 -11.51 4.54 -14.54
CA ILE A 180 -10.28 3.74 -14.57
C ILE A 180 -10.52 2.49 -13.73
N GLU A 181 -10.52 1.33 -14.36
CA GLU A 181 -10.69 0.04 -13.72
C GLU A 181 -9.34 -0.71 -13.66
N GLY A 182 -9.18 -1.56 -12.68
CA GLY A 182 -8.00 -2.41 -12.53
C GLY A 182 -7.68 -2.72 -11.08
N GLU A 183 -6.92 -3.78 -10.85
CA GLU A 183 -6.55 -4.23 -9.52
C GLU A 183 -5.87 -3.13 -8.69
N THR A 184 -5.87 -3.32 -7.38
CA THR A 184 -5.16 -2.43 -6.47
C THR A 184 -3.67 -2.42 -6.79
N GLY A 185 -3.07 -1.21 -6.84
CA GLY A 185 -1.63 -1.04 -7.11
C GLY A 185 -1.22 -1.11 -8.58
N THR A 186 -2.14 -1.12 -9.54
CA THR A 186 -1.83 -1.13 -10.99
C THR A 186 -1.40 0.23 -11.55
N GLY A 187 -1.58 1.33 -10.80
CA GLY A 187 -1.22 2.67 -11.23
C GLY A 187 -2.41 3.53 -11.68
N LYS A 188 -3.64 3.23 -11.25
CA LYS A 188 -4.86 3.99 -11.59
C LYS A 188 -4.73 5.49 -11.29
N THR A 189 -4.23 5.83 -10.11
CA THR A 189 -4.01 7.22 -9.69
C THR A 189 -2.98 7.94 -10.58
N LEU A 190 -1.91 7.24 -10.99
CA LEU A 190 -0.90 7.80 -11.90
C LEU A 190 -1.51 8.12 -13.27
N LEU A 191 -2.34 7.22 -13.81
CA LEU A 191 -3.05 7.46 -15.06
C LEU A 191 -4.03 8.64 -14.95
N ALA A 192 -4.75 8.78 -13.84
CA ALA A 192 -5.64 9.91 -13.59
C ALA A 192 -4.88 11.25 -13.58
N ARG A 193 -3.74 11.28 -12.92
CA ARG A 193 -2.86 12.46 -12.89
C ARG A 193 -2.26 12.77 -14.27
N PHE A 194 -1.88 11.75 -15.03
CA PHE A 194 -1.44 11.91 -16.42
C PHE A 194 -2.53 12.57 -17.28
N ILE A 195 -3.79 12.13 -17.15
CA ILE A 195 -4.91 12.73 -17.85
C ILE A 195 -5.07 14.21 -17.48
N HIS A 196 -4.99 14.56 -16.20
CA HIS A 196 -5.08 15.95 -15.73
C HIS A 196 -3.94 16.80 -16.30
N GLN A 197 -2.70 16.34 -16.23
CA GLN A 197 -1.51 17.08 -16.68
C GLN A 197 -1.52 17.38 -18.19
N ASN A 198 -2.13 16.48 -18.97
CA ASN A 198 -2.24 16.67 -20.42
C ASN A 198 -3.55 17.35 -20.83
N SER A 199 -4.35 17.84 -19.87
CA SER A 199 -5.64 18.50 -20.10
C SER A 199 -5.51 20.01 -20.27
N ALA A 200 -6.56 20.64 -20.80
CA ALA A 200 -6.67 22.09 -20.89
C ALA A 200 -6.74 22.77 -19.50
N ILE A 201 -7.08 22.02 -18.46
CA ILE A 201 -7.23 22.49 -17.07
C ILE A 201 -6.05 22.02 -16.18
N SER A 202 -4.91 21.69 -16.77
CA SER A 202 -3.71 21.21 -16.04
C SER A 202 -3.15 22.23 -15.02
N ASN A 203 -3.48 23.51 -15.16
CA ASN A 203 -3.13 24.54 -14.17
C ASN A 203 -4.14 24.63 -13.01
N GLY A 204 -5.30 23.97 -13.10
CA GLY A 204 -6.31 23.93 -12.07
C GLY A 204 -5.95 22.90 -10.96
N PRO A 205 -6.72 22.85 -9.86
CA PRO A 205 -6.47 21.90 -8.80
C PRO A 205 -6.68 20.46 -9.26
N PHE A 206 -5.81 19.54 -8.81
CA PHE A 206 -6.05 18.11 -8.86
C PHE A 206 -6.32 17.62 -7.44
N LEU A 207 -7.57 17.25 -7.18
CA LEU A 207 -7.99 16.77 -5.87
C LEU A 207 -8.27 15.27 -5.94
N GLU A 208 -7.87 14.57 -4.91
CA GLU A 208 -8.02 13.11 -4.79
C GLU A 208 -8.76 12.78 -3.51
N LEU A 209 -9.80 11.96 -3.62
CA LEU A 209 -10.53 11.42 -2.48
C LEU A 209 -10.66 9.91 -2.62
N ASN A 210 -10.22 9.18 -1.62
CA ASN A 210 -10.44 7.74 -1.54
C ASN A 210 -11.75 7.47 -0.80
N CYS A 211 -12.72 6.87 -1.50
CA CYS A 211 -14.07 6.60 -0.97
C CYS A 211 -14.11 5.49 0.08
N ALA A 212 -13.09 4.61 0.13
CA ALA A 212 -12.99 3.52 1.11
C ALA A 212 -12.30 3.94 2.41
N ALA A 213 -11.66 5.13 2.45
CA ALA A 213 -10.73 5.49 3.52
C ALA A 213 -11.41 6.04 4.79
N MET A 214 -12.73 6.35 4.75
CA MET A 214 -13.38 7.05 5.85
C MET A 214 -14.86 6.65 6.02
N PRO A 215 -15.45 6.84 7.22
CA PRO A 215 -16.87 6.62 7.46
C PRO A 215 -17.77 7.52 6.59
N GLU A 216 -18.99 7.05 6.29
CA GLU A 216 -19.94 7.72 5.40
C GLU A 216 -20.19 9.19 5.75
N ALA A 217 -20.42 9.51 7.03
CA ALA A 217 -20.68 10.89 7.46
C ALA A 217 -19.50 11.84 7.22
N LEU A 218 -18.25 11.34 7.38
CA LEU A 218 -17.06 12.12 7.07
C LEU A 218 -16.87 12.26 5.56
N LEU A 219 -17.10 11.19 4.82
CA LEU A 219 -17.03 11.20 3.35
C LEU A 219 -18.02 12.19 2.76
N GLU A 220 -19.25 12.26 3.32
CA GLU A 220 -20.26 13.23 2.94
C GLU A 220 -19.78 14.67 3.21
N ALA A 221 -19.26 14.92 4.40
CA ALA A 221 -18.75 16.24 4.80
C ALA A 221 -17.55 16.68 3.95
N GLU A 222 -16.67 15.75 3.56
CA GLU A 222 -15.53 16.04 2.67
C GLU A 222 -15.99 16.34 1.23
N LEU A 223 -16.90 15.53 0.68
CA LEU A 223 -17.37 15.72 -0.70
C LEU A 223 -18.23 16.97 -0.87
N PHE A 224 -19.26 17.10 -0.03
CA PHE A 224 -20.30 18.14 -0.22
C PHE A 224 -20.07 19.38 0.64
N GLY A 225 -19.19 19.28 1.67
CA GLY A 225 -19.06 20.32 2.68
C GLY A 225 -20.29 20.43 3.58
N TYR A 226 -20.27 21.35 4.54
CA TYR A 226 -21.39 21.59 5.43
C TYR A 226 -21.54 23.06 5.80
N ALA A 227 -22.79 23.48 6.03
CA ALA A 227 -23.13 24.80 6.50
C ALA A 227 -22.76 24.99 7.98
N PRO A 228 -22.55 26.23 8.47
CA PRO A 228 -22.34 26.51 9.89
C PRO A 228 -23.45 25.88 10.75
N GLY A 229 -23.05 25.11 11.78
CA GLY A 229 -23.99 24.46 12.70
C GLY A 229 -24.78 23.27 12.15
N ALA A 230 -24.35 22.67 11.04
CA ALA A 230 -25.07 21.56 10.37
C ALA A 230 -25.24 20.31 11.26
N PHE A 231 -24.32 20.09 12.21
CA PHE A 231 -24.37 18.99 13.18
C PHE A 231 -23.57 19.33 14.44
N THR A 232 -23.72 18.55 15.50
CA THR A 232 -22.97 18.72 16.76
C THR A 232 -21.47 18.51 16.54
N GLY A 233 -20.67 19.59 16.79
CA GLY A 233 -19.23 19.60 16.50
C GLY A 233 -18.84 20.19 15.14
N ALA A 234 -19.80 20.62 14.31
CA ALA A 234 -19.53 21.35 13.08
C ALA A 234 -18.88 22.72 13.37
N SER A 235 -17.90 23.11 12.54
CA SER A 235 -17.28 24.44 12.63
C SER A 235 -18.32 25.55 12.50
N SER A 236 -18.17 26.60 13.31
CA SER A 236 -19.02 27.80 13.23
C SER A 236 -18.88 28.56 11.90
N LYS A 237 -17.85 28.26 11.12
CA LYS A 237 -17.64 28.82 9.76
C LYS A 237 -18.13 27.91 8.64
N GLY A 238 -18.60 26.68 8.97
CA GLY A 238 -18.85 25.65 7.97
C GLY A 238 -17.57 25.10 7.34
N LYS A 239 -17.72 24.29 6.29
CA LYS A 239 -16.60 23.74 5.51
C LYS A 239 -16.99 23.66 4.02
N GLN A 240 -16.09 24.09 3.14
CA GLN A 240 -16.24 23.88 1.71
C GLN A 240 -16.00 22.40 1.37
N GLY A 241 -16.83 21.82 0.50
CA GLY A 241 -16.68 20.48 0.00
C GLY A 241 -15.69 20.38 -1.18
N LEU A 242 -15.11 19.19 -1.37
CA LEU A 242 -14.18 18.93 -2.47
C LEU A 242 -14.80 19.18 -3.84
N LEU A 243 -16.11 18.95 -4.01
CA LEU A 243 -16.85 19.26 -5.24
C LEU A 243 -16.86 20.75 -5.58
N GLU A 244 -16.81 21.62 -4.57
CA GLU A 244 -16.69 23.08 -4.74
C GLU A 244 -15.23 23.49 -4.96
N VAL A 245 -14.30 22.95 -4.19
CA VAL A 245 -12.86 23.27 -4.27
C VAL A 245 -12.25 22.79 -5.60
N ALA A 246 -12.79 21.72 -6.19
CA ALA A 246 -12.37 21.18 -7.49
C ALA A 246 -12.73 22.06 -8.70
N ASN A 247 -13.49 23.14 -8.51
CA ASN A 247 -13.90 24.01 -9.62
C ASN A 247 -12.71 24.51 -10.42
N GLY A 248 -12.81 24.39 -11.75
CA GLY A 248 -11.74 24.73 -12.68
C GLY A 248 -10.60 23.71 -12.75
N GLY A 249 -10.74 22.57 -12.06
CA GLY A 249 -9.73 21.50 -12.00
C GLY A 249 -10.30 20.12 -12.22
N THR A 250 -9.63 19.13 -11.64
CA THR A 250 -10.00 17.71 -11.73
C THR A 250 -10.21 17.12 -10.34
N LEU A 251 -11.30 16.37 -10.16
CA LEU A 251 -11.55 15.55 -8.99
C LEU A 251 -11.38 14.09 -9.36
N LEU A 252 -10.48 13.39 -8.65
CA LEU A 252 -10.34 11.95 -8.68
C LEU A 252 -11.09 11.35 -7.50
N LEU A 253 -12.09 10.52 -7.78
CA LEU A 253 -12.73 9.66 -6.79
C LEU A 253 -12.12 8.25 -6.90
N ASP A 254 -11.19 7.95 -6.01
CA ASP A 254 -10.57 6.62 -5.95
C ASP A 254 -11.46 5.68 -5.14
N GLU A 255 -11.49 4.41 -5.54
CA GLU A 255 -12.35 3.36 -5.01
C GLU A 255 -13.85 3.76 -5.01
N ILE A 256 -14.32 4.29 -6.15
CA ILE A 256 -15.71 4.77 -6.31
C ILE A 256 -16.74 3.66 -6.06
N GLY A 257 -16.35 2.39 -6.25
CA GLY A 257 -17.19 1.24 -5.96
C GLY A 257 -17.60 1.13 -4.48
N ASP A 258 -16.83 1.70 -3.56
CA ASP A 258 -17.08 1.67 -2.12
C ASP A 258 -17.87 2.89 -1.62
N LEU A 259 -18.31 3.77 -2.54
CA LEU A 259 -19.15 4.91 -2.19
C LEU A 259 -20.52 4.42 -1.68
N PRO A 260 -21.01 4.84 -0.50
CA PRO A 260 -22.33 4.46 0.03
C PRO A 260 -23.47 4.86 -0.90
N LEU A 261 -24.52 4.03 -1.00
CA LEU A 261 -25.67 4.26 -1.89
C LEU A 261 -26.33 5.62 -1.72
N ALA A 262 -26.41 6.13 -0.48
CA ALA A 262 -26.95 7.47 -0.22
C ALA A 262 -26.12 8.58 -0.89
N LEU A 263 -24.78 8.43 -0.85
CA LEU A 263 -23.86 9.39 -1.47
C LEU A 263 -23.80 9.23 -2.99
N GLN A 264 -24.01 8.01 -3.51
CA GLN A 264 -24.16 7.77 -4.95
C GLN A 264 -25.32 8.57 -5.54
N ALA A 265 -26.49 8.60 -4.84
CA ALA A 265 -27.64 9.37 -5.26
C ALA A 265 -27.36 10.89 -5.26
N LYS A 266 -26.66 11.40 -4.24
CA LYS A 266 -26.27 12.80 -4.15
C LYS A 266 -25.25 13.17 -5.24
N LEU A 267 -24.25 12.33 -5.49
CA LEU A 267 -23.26 12.54 -6.54
C LEU A 267 -23.93 12.57 -7.92
N LEU A 268 -24.85 11.64 -8.20
CA LEU A 268 -25.61 11.61 -9.45
C LEU A 268 -26.31 12.94 -9.70
N LYS A 269 -26.97 13.50 -8.66
CA LYS A 269 -27.67 14.79 -8.77
C LYS A 269 -26.68 15.92 -9.10
N VAL A 270 -25.52 15.96 -8.47
CA VAL A 270 -24.46 16.95 -8.79
C VAL A 270 -24.02 16.83 -10.24
N LEU A 271 -23.78 15.61 -10.72
CA LEU A 271 -23.32 15.35 -12.09
C LEU A 271 -24.40 15.63 -13.15
N ALA A 272 -25.68 15.62 -12.77
CA ALA A 272 -26.81 15.95 -13.66
C ALA A 272 -27.06 17.46 -13.75
N GLU A 273 -26.98 18.14 -12.59
CA GLU A 273 -27.40 19.53 -12.47
C GLU A 273 -26.24 20.54 -12.45
N ASN A 274 -24.97 20.06 -12.37
CA ASN A 274 -23.76 20.87 -12.18
C ASN A 274 -23.87 21.84 -10.98
N ARG A 275 -24.58 21.42 -9.94
CA ARG A 275 -24.73 22.14 -8.69
C ARG A 275 -24.84 21.18 -7.52
N MET A 276 -24.39 21.60 -6.35
CA MET A 276 -24.44 20.83 -5.12
C MET A 276 -25.10 21.62 -3.99
N LEU A 277 -25.62 20.91 -3.01
CA LEU A 277 -26.14 21.47 -1.76
C LEU A 277 -25.24 20.99 -0.61
N PRO A 278 -24.59 21.89 0.16
CA PRO A 278 -23.85 21.53 1.36
C PRO A 278 -24.74 20.86 2.41
N VAL A 279 -24.17 20.00 3.26
CA VAL A 279 -24.91 19.37 4.35
C VAL A 279 -25.47 20.45 5.30
N GLY A 280 -26.76 20.40 5.59
CA GLY A 280 -27.44 21.41 6.40
C GLY A 280 -27.59 22.80 5.75
N GLY A 281 -27.17 22.94 4.50
CA GLY A 281 -27.31 24.19 3.74
C GLY A 281 -28.63 24.28 2.99
N THR A 282 -29.02 25.54 2.64
CA THR A 282 -30.23 25.84 1.86
C THR A 282 -29.91 26.39 0.47
N GLU A 283 -28.66 26.80 0.23
CA GLU A 283 -28.25 27.42 -1.03
C GLU A 283 -27.47 26.43 -1.91
N PHE A 284 -27.82 26.34 -3.18
CA PHE A 284 -27.10 25.56 -4.16
C PHE A 284 -25.84 26.31 -4.63
N LYS A 285 -24.73 25.56 -4.69
CA LYS A 285 -23.47 26.05 -5.25
C LYS A 285 -23.20 25.40 -6.60
N SER A 286 -22.77 26.18 -7.58
CA SER A 286 -22.41 25.68 -8.90
C SER A 286 -21.10 24.87 -8.84
N THR A 287 -21.02 23.82 -9.66
CA THR A 287 -19.82 22.97 -9.78
C THR A 287 -19.39 22.87 -11.23
N ASN A 288 -18.10 23.07 -11.49
CA ASN A 288 -17.52 22.94 -12.82
C ASN A 288 -16.12 22.31 -12.71
N PHE A 289 -16.07 21.00 -12.66
CA PHE A 289 -14.84 20.23 -12.56
C PHE A 289 -14.86 19.04 -13.50
N ARG A 290 -13.68 18.55 -13.86
CA ARG A 290 -13.52 17.27 -14.54
C ARG A 290 -13.55 16.13 -13.53
N LEU A 291 -14.38 15.11 -13.77
CA LEU A 291 -14.44 13.93 -12.91
C LEU A 291 -13.66 12.77 -13.53
N ILE A 292 -12.78 12.19 -12.74
CA ILE A 292 -12.14 10.88 -13.00
C ILE A 292 -12.49 9.97 -11.84
N CYS A 293 -12.94 8.75 -12.11
CA CYS A 293 -13.23 7.73 -11.12
C CYS A 293 -12.25 6.57 -11.29
N ALA A 294 -11.81 5.99 -10.19
CA ALA A 294 -10.99 4.79 -10.19
C ALA A 294 -11.60 3.72 -9.27
N THR A 295 -11.45 2.45 -9.62
CA THR A 295 -11.93 1.33 -8.81
C THR A 295 -11.18 0.04 -9.13
N HIS A 296 -11.09 -0.86 -8.16
CA HIS A 296 -10.67 -2.24 -8.36
C HIS A 296 -11.85 -3.21 -8.51
N HIS A 297 -13.06 -2.73 -8.27
CA HIS A 297 -14.28 -3.53 -8.36
C HIS A 297 -14.83 -3.56 -9.79
N GLN A 298 -15.45 -4.66 -10.16
CA GLN A 298 -16.30 -4.77 -11.35
C GLN A 298 -17.65 -4.09 -11.06
N LEU A 299 -17.80 -2.81 -11.45
CA LEU A 299 -19.00 -2.03 -11.11
C LEU A 299 -20.28 -2.64 -11.67
N ARG A 300 -20.23 -3.35 -12.79
CA ARG A 300 -21.41 -4.06 -13.35
C ARG A 300 -21.93 -5.13 -12.38
N GLU A 301 -21.05 -5.92 -11.79
CA GLU A 301 -21.44 -6.93 -10.79
C GLU A 301 -22.02 -6.26 -9.53
N ARG A 302 -21.47 -5.11 -9.13
CA ARG A 302 -22.02 -4.33 -8.00
C ARG A 302 -23.39 -3.74 -8.29
N VAL A 303 -23.70 -3.39 -9.54
CA VAL A 303 -25.04 -2.99 -9.97
C VAL A 303 -26.01 -4.16 -9.86
N GLU A 304 -25.65 -5.35 -10.35
CA GLU A 304 -26.46 -6.57 -10.23
C GLU A 304 -26.72 -6.95 -8.77
N GLN A 305 -25.76 -6.76 -7.89
CA GLN A 305 -25.88 -6.99 -6.45
C GLN A 305 -26.66 -5.89 -5.70
N GLY A 306 -27.06 -4.80 -6.37
CA GLY A 306 -27.74 -3.68 -5.77
C GLY A 306 -26.89 -2.81 -4.83
N THR A 307 -25.55 -2.96 -4.83
CA THR A 307 -24.62 -2.18 -4.02
C THR A 307 -24.09 -0.96 -4.75
N PHE A 308 -24.34 -0.85 -6.06
CA PHE A 308 -24.03 0.32 -6.88
C PHE A 308 -25.23 0.66 -7.77
N ARG A 309 -25.55 1.95 -7.91
CA ARG A 309 -26.69 2.38 -8.70
C ARG A 309 -26.39 2.32 -10.19
N GLU A 310 -27.31 1.76 -10.96
CA GLU A 310 -27.21 1.62 -12.41
C GLU A 310 -27.14 2.99 -13.13
N ASP A 311 -27.96 3.95 -12.69
CA ASP A 311 -28.00 5.30 -13.26
C ASP A 311 -26.66 6.04 -13.07
N LEU A 312 -26.01 5.89 -11.92
CA LEU A 312 -24.69 6.45 -11.68
C LEU A 312 -23.63 5.75 -12.52
N PHE A 313 -23.68 4.42 -12.64
CA PHE A 313 -22.74 3.65 -13.45
C PHE A 313 -22.68 4.16 -14.89
N TYR A 314 -23.82 4.29 -15.57
CA TYR A 314 -23.86 4.81 -16.94
C TYR A 314 -23.42 6.28 -17.04
N ARG A 315 -23.61 7.06 -15.98
CA ARG A 315 -23.16 8.46 -15.95
C ARG A 315 -21.66 8.61 -15.78
N LEU A 316 -20.99 7.66 -15.12
CA LEU A 316 -19.54 7.61 -14.89
C LEU A 316 -18.78 6.89 -16.00
N SER A 317 -19.32 5.79 -16.51
CA SER A 317 -18.67 4.93 -17.51
C SER A 317 -18.82 5.47 -18.94
N VAL A 318 -18.38 6.74 -19.16
CA VAL A 318 -18.39 7.35 -20.50
C VAL A 318 -17.18 6.88 -21.30
N VAL A 319 -15.99 6.91 -20.68
CA VAL A 319 -14.78 6.33 -21.26
C VAL A 319 -14.15 5.43 -20.20
N PRO A 320 -14.39 4.12 -20.27
CA PRO A 320 -13.71 3.14 -19.42
C PRO A 320 -12.29 2.89 -19.92
N ILE A 321 -11.33 2.83 -18.99
CA ILE A 321 -9.94 2.44 -19.23
C ILE A 321 -9.58 1.36 -18.21
N THR A 322 -9.28 0.15 -18.70
CA THR A 322 -8.89 -0.97 -17.83
C THR A 322 -7.39 -1.15 -17.84
N LEU A 323 -6.74 -0.92 -16.69
CA LEU A 323 -5.31 -1.15 -16.53
C LEU A 323 -5.03 -2.64 -16.26
N PRO A 324 -4.20 -3.30 -17.07
CA PRO A 324 -3.86 -4.70 -16.86
C PRO A 324 -3.06 -4.87 -15.55
N PRO A 325 -3.22 -6.01 -14.86
CA PRO A 325 -2.40 -6.33 -13.69
C PRO A 325 -0.96 -6.61 -14.11
N LEU A 326 0.00 -6.40 -13.20
CA LEU A 326 1.43 -6.49 -13.51
C LEU A 326 1.85 -7.87 -14.05
N ARG A 327 1.18 -8.93 -13.64
CA ARG A 327 1.39 -10.30 -14.16
C ARG A 327 1.04 -10.47 -15.63
N ALA A 328 0.18 -9.61 -16.18
CA ALA A 328 -0.17 -9.61 -17.62
C ALA A 328 0.79 -8.73 -18.45
N ARG A 329 1.64 -7.91 -17.80
CA ARG A 329 2.63 -7.03 -18.45
C ARG A 329 4.04 -7.29 -17.93
N ARG A 330 4.46 -8.54 -17.99
CA ARG A 330 5.72 -9.02 -17.39
C ARG A 330 6.97 -8.31 -17.91
N GLU A 331 6.93 -7.84 -19.15
CA GLU A 331 8.00 -7.08 -19.78
C GLU A 331 8.34 -5.78 -19.04
N GLU A 332 7.38 -5.25 -18.28
CA GLU A 332 7.54 -4.05 -17.47
C GLU A 332 8.16 -4.31 -16.09
N ILE A 333 8.16 -5.57 -15.61
CA ILE A 333 8.63 -5.91 -14.25
C ILE A 333 10.08 -5.50 -14.05
N ARG A 334 10.97 -5.96 -14.92
CA ARG A 334 12.40 -5.66 -14.80
C ARG A 334 12.72 -4.17 -14.91
N PRO A 335 12.23 -3.45 -15.92
CA PRO A 335 12.38 -2.00 -16.00
C PRO A 335 11.85 -1.25 -14.77
N LEU A 336 10.71 -1.69 -14.20
CA LEU A 336 10.16 -1.11 -12.98
C LEU A 336 11.06 -1.39 -11.77
N LEU A 337 11.56 -2.62 -11.61
CA LEU A 337 12.51 -2.96 -10.54
C LEU A 337 13.77 -2.12 -10.61
N GLU A 338 14.33 -1.92 -11.80
CA GLU A 338 15.53 -1.10 -12.03
C GLU A 338 15.25 0.39 -11.80
N HIS A 339 14.05 0.88 -12.18
CA HIS A 339 13.63 2.26 -11.94
C HIS A 339 13.50 2.54 -10.43
N TYR A 340 12.75 1.70 -9.71
CA TYR A 340 12.54 1.89 -8.26
C TYR A 340 13.82 1.64 -7.46
N LEU A 341 14.67 0.70 -7.87
CA LEU A 341 15.97 0.50 -7.24
C LEU A 341 16.83 1.76 -7.28
N ARG A 342 16.95 2.40 -8.46
CA ARG A 342 17.69 3.66 -8.61
C ARG A 342 17.10 4.78 -7.75
N ARG A 343 15.77 4.89 -7.73
CA ARG A 343 15.06 5.88 -6.92
C ARG A 343 15.35 5.69 -5.43
N PHE A 344 15.19 4.46 -4.92
CA PHE A 344 15.40 4.17 -3.50
C PHE A 344 16.87 4.21 -3.10
N ASN A 345 17.80 3.85 -3.98
CA ASN A 345 19.23 4.07 -3.76
C ASN A 345 19.54 5.55 -3.54
N GLN A 346 19.00 6.44 -4.36
CA GLN A 346 19.15 7.89 -4.18
C GLN A 346 18.50 8.39 -2.88
N GLN A 347 17.31 7.88 -2.56
CA GLN A 347 16.56 8.30 -1.38
C GLN A 347 17.21 7.88 -0.06
N HIS A 348 17.83 6.69 -0.03
CA HIS A 348 18.42 6.10 1.17
C HIS A 348 19.96 6.17 1.17
N GLU A 349 20.57 6.88 0.22
CA GLU A 349 22.02 7.02 0.05
C GLU A 349 22.72 5.64 0.02
N ARG A 350 22.18 4.72 -0.78
CA ARG A 350 22.70 3.37 -1.00
C ARG A 350 23.13 3.18 -2.44
N ASP A 351 23.91 2.13 -2.70
CA ASP A 351 24.31 1.69 -4.04
C ASP A 351 24.06 0.19 -4.22
N CYS A 352 22.83 -0.23 -3.97
CA CYS A 352 22.41 -1.62 -4.10
C CYS A 352 22.18 -1.97 -5.57
N GLN A 353 22.50 -3.20 -5.95
CA GLN A 353 22.28 -3.74 -7.29
C GLN A 353 21.59 -5.10 -7.18
N TRP A 354 20.68 -5.37 -8.10
CA TRP A 354 20.10 -6.70 -8.22
C TRP A 354 21.11 -7.71 -8.76
N SER A 355 21.19 -8.90 -8.16
CA SER A 355 21.87 -10.02 -8.82
C SER A 355 20.99 -10.55 -9.96
N ALA A 356 21.58 -11.20 -10.98
CA ALA A 356 20.83 -11.79 -12.08
C ALA A 356 19.85 -12.86 -11.61
N GLU A 357 20.24 -13.62 -10.58
CA GLU A 357 19.42 -14.66 -9.95
C GLU A 357 18.23 -14.06 -9.19
N ALA A 358 18.42 -12.93 -8.48
CA ALA A 358 17.34 -12.23 -7.80
C ALA A 358 16.33 -11.65 -8.79
N LEU A 359 16.80 -11.05 -9.89
CA LEU A 359 15.93 -10.56 -10.96
C LEU A 359 15.11 -11.70 -11.57
N ALA A 360 15.71 -12.86 -11.85
CA ALA A 360 15.00 -14.01 -12.40
C ALA A 360 13.88 -14.52 -11.48
N VAL A 361 14.06 -14.45 -10.17
CA VAL A 361 13.02 -14.78 -9.18
C VAL A 361 11.91 -13.73 -9.20
N LEU A 362 12.27 -12.44 -9.18
CA LEU A 362 11.32 -11.33 -9.16
C LEU A 362 10.48 -11.25 -10.45
N GLU A 363 11.05 -11.55 -11.62
CA GLU A 363 10.34 -11.61 -12.90
C GLU A 363 9.30 -12.74 -12.96
N ARG A 364 9.52 -13.84 -12.22
CA ARG A 364 8.57 -14.96 -12.12
C ARG A 364 7.44 -14.72 -11.12
N HIS A 365 7.63 -13.81 -10.20
CA HIS A 365 6.64 -13.52 -9.17
C HIS A 365 5.35 -12.97 -9.78
N ARG A 366 4.18 -13.30 -9.20
CA ARG A 366 2.86 -12.92 -9.71
C ARG A 366 2.46 -11.49 -9.40
N TRP A 367 3.08 -10.88 -8.41
CA TRP A 367 2.80 -9.51 -7.98
C TRP A 367 1.31 -9.26 -7.69
N PRO A 368 0.69 -9.95 -6.73
CA PRO A 368 -0.72 -9.74 -6.41
C PRO A 368 -1.03 -8.30 -5.98
N GLY A 369 -0.09 -7.61 -5.33
CA GLY A 369 -0.17 -6.18 -5.02
C GLY A 369 0.34 -5.26 -6.14
N ASN A 370 0.61 -5.81 -7.35
CA ASN A 370 1.01 -5.07 -8.54
C ASN A 370 2.26 -4.18 -8.30
N ILE A 371 2.26 -2.96 -8.85
CA ILE A 371 3.39 -2.02 -8.72
C ILE A 371 3.59 -1.59 -7.26
N ARG A 372 2.51 -1.50 -6.46
CA ARG A 372 2.63 -1.13 -5.04
C ARG A 372 3.44 -2.17 -4.25
N GLU A 373 3.20 -3.44 -4.48
CA GLU A 373 3.99 -4.53 -3.89
C GLU A 373 5.44 -4.49 -4.38
N LEU A 374 5.64 -4.33 -5.70
CA LEU A 374 6.97 -4.25 -6.30
C LEU A 374 7.79 -3.10 -5.70
N MET A 375 7.20 -1.93 -5.53
CA MET A 375 7.83 -0.78 -4.86
C MET A 375 8.22 -1.12 -3.43
N ASN A 376 7.29 -1.66 -2.64
CA ASN A 376 7.54 -2.00 -1.24
C ASN A 376 8.64 -3.05 -1.07
N VAL A 377 8.64 -4.08 -1.92
CA VAL A 377 9.69 -5.10 -1.93
C VAL A 377 11.04 -4.48 -2.31
N THR A 378 11.08 -3.63 -3.33
CA THR A 378 12.33 -2.97 -3.77
C THR A 378 12.87 -2.04 -2.68
N GLU A 379 12.04 -1.21 -2.06
CA GLU A 379 12.44 -0.32 -0.97
C GLU A 379 12.96 -1.12 0.22
N ARG A 380 12.23 -2.17 0.63
CA ARG A 380 12.65 -3.08 1.69
C ARG A 380 14.03 -3.67 1.41
N MET A 381 14.28 -4.10 0.17
CA MET A 381 15.60 -4.67 -0.19
C MET A 381 16.71 -3.64 -0.12
N VAL A 382 16.50 -2.43 -0.59
CA VAL A 382 17.51 -1.36 -0.49
C VAL A 382 17.84 -1.04 0.96
N VAL A 383 16.82 -0.94 1.82
CA VAL A 383 17.02 -0.60 3.25
C VAL A 383 17.67 -1.73 4.03
N THR A 384 17.33 -2.98 3.74
CA THR A 384 17.78 -4.16 4.51
C THR A 384 19.00 -4.86 3.93
N CYS A 385 19.46 -4.49 2.74
CA CYS A 385 20.63 -5.11 2.12
C CYS A 385 21.89 -4.86 2.96
N SER A 386 22.57 -5.93 3.33
CA SER A 386 23.83 -5.88 4.11
C SER A 386 25.10 -5.65 3.26
N GLY A 387 24.96 -5.43 1.94
CA GLY A 387 26.03 -5.16 0.99
C GLY A 387 25.50 -4.41 -0.23
N GLU A 388 26.29 -4.34 -1.29
CA GLU A 388 25.89 -3.69 -2.53
C GLU A 388 25.04 -4.58 -3.45
N ARG A 389 25.05 -5.90 -3.24
CA ARG A 389 24.38 -6.86 -4.14
C ARG A 389 23.25 -7.59 -3.46
N ILE A 390 22.04 -7.45 -3.98
CA ILE A 390 20.85 -8.12 -3.51
C ILE A 390 20.75 -9.50 -4.16
N THR A 391 20.83 -10.55 -3.34
CA THR A 391 20.79 -11.96 -3.76
C THR A 391 19.42 -12.60 -3.46
N PRO A 392 19.08 -13.75 -4.07
CA PRO A 392 17.80 -14.43 -3.81
C PRO A 392 17.55 -14.74 -2.33
N GLN A 393 18.60 -15.06 -1.56
CA GLN A 393 18.50 -15.41 -0.14
C GLN A 393 18.01 -14.24 0.74
N GLN A 394 18.18 -13.02 0.26
CA GLN A 394 17.73 -11.80 0.94
C GLN A 394 16.29 -11.43 0.60
N LEU A 395 15.73 -12.03 -0.46
CA LEU A 395 14.35 -11.75 -0.87
C LEU A 395 13.34 -12.22 0.20
N PRO A 396 12.21 -11.52 0.36
CA PRO A 396 11.16 -11.94 1.27
C PRO A 396 10.66 -13.35 0.97
N ALA A 397 10.35 -14.12 2.01
CA ALA A 397 9.89 -15.50 1.88
C ALA A 397 8.63 -15.60 0.97
N GLU A 398 7.75 -14.61 1.05
CA GLU A 398 6.54 -14.52 0.24
C GLU A 398 6.86 -14.50 -1.27
N VAL A 399 7.91 -13.78 -1.66
CA VAL A 399 8.37 -13.69 -3.05
C VAL A 399 9.01 -15.01 -3.48
N LEU A 400 9.84 -15.63 -2.64
CA LEU A 400 10.49 -16.90 -2.93
C LEU A 400 9.49 -18.05 -3.07
N HIS A 401 8.49 -18.11 -2.20
CA HIS A 401 7.47 -19.18 -2.24
C HIS A 401 6.59 -19.09 -3.49
N GLN A 402 6.20 -17.90 -3.91
CA GLN A 402 5.36 -17.74 -5.11
C GLN A 402 6.15 -17.91 -6.42
N ALA A 403 7.41 -17.50 -6.46
CA ALA A 403 8.27 -17.69 -7.64
C ALA A 403 8.56 -19.16 -7.91
N ASN A 404 8.56 -19.99 -6.87
CA ASN A 404 8.74 -21.44 -6.97
C ASN A 404 7.42 -22.22 -7.14
N ALA A 405 6.26 -21.56 -7.03
CA ALA A 405 5.00 -22.20 -7.34
C ALA A 405 4.91 -22.48 -8.84
N PRO A 406 4.53 -23.68 -9.27
CA PRO A 406 4.38 -23.97 -10.69
C PRO A 406 3.35 -23.00 -11.27
N LEU A 407 3.71 -22.37 -12.39
CA LEU A 407 2.76 -21.68 -13.24
C LEU A 407 1.80 -22.77 -13.75
N ALA A 408 0.67 -22.96 -13.08
CA ALA A 408 -0.40 -23.78 -13.65
C ALA A 408 -0.73 -23.15 -15.02
N PRO A 409 -0.70 -23.92 -16.10
CA PRO A 409 -1.10 -23.41 -17.41
C PRO A 409 -2.52 -22.86 -17.26
N GLN A 410 -2.73 -21.59 -17.56
CA GLN A 410 -4.06 -20.95 -17.44
C GLN A 410 -5.09 -21.59 -18.40
N ASP A 411 -4.63 -22.33 -19.41
CA ASP A 411 -5.45 -22.96 -20.44
C ASP A 411 -5.41 -24.51 -20.39
N GLY A 412 -4.92 -25.11 -19.32
CA GLY A 412 -4.86 -26.56 -19.16
C GLY A 412 -6.13 -27.17 -18.56
N SER A 413 -6.49 -28.40 -19.00
CA SER A 413 -7.54 -29.18 -18.34
C SER A 413 -7.24 -29.33 -16.83
N LEU A 414 -8.26 -29.49 -15.99
CA LEU A 414 -8.09 -29.74 -14.55
C LEU A 414 -7.05 -30.83 -14.27
N LYS A 415 -7.02 -31.87 -15.11
CA LYS A 415 -6.04 -32.95 -15.03
C LYS A 415 -4.61 -32.47 -15.21
N ALA A 416 -4.33 -31.59 -16.19
CA ALA A 416 -3.00 -31.04 -16.41
C ALA A 416 -2.55 -30.12 -15.25
N GLN A 417 -3.48 -29.36 -14.67
CA GLN A 417 -3.20 -28.52 -13.50
C GLN A 417 -2.87 -29.36 -12.26
N VAL A 418 -3.60 -30.46 -12.03
CA VAL A 418 -3.35 -31.38 -10.92
C VAL A 418 -2.01 -32.09 -11.10
N GLU A 419 -1.70 -32.58 -12.32
CA GLU A 419 -0.42 -33.22 -12.62
C GLU A 419 0.77 -32.25 -12.41
N ALA A 420 0.66 -31.01 -12.81
CA ALA A 420 1.71 -29.99 -12.59
C ALA A 420 1.91 -29.68 -11.09
N LEU A 421 0.83 -29.58 -10.32
CA LEU A 421 0.90 -29.38 -8.87
C LEU A 421 1.52 -30.59 -8.17
N GLU A 422 1.14 -31.80 -8.54
CA GLU A 422 1.72 -33.02 -7.99
C GLU A 422 3.21 -33.12 -8.26
N GLN A 423 3.64 -32.82 -9.49
CA GLN A 423 5.05 -32.77 -9.85
C GLN A 423 5.83 -31.82 -8.98
N TYR A 424 5.33 -30.59 -8.84
CA TYR A 424 5.96 -29.57 -8.00
C TYR A 424 6.11 -30.04 -6.53
N LEU A 425 5.04 -30.56 -5.94
CA LEU A 425 5.07 -31.03 -4.56
C LEU A 425 6.08 -32.17 -4.34
N ILE A 426 6.20 -33.07 -5.31
CA ILE A 426 7.15 -34.19 -5.27
C ILE A 426 8.58 -33.69 -5.45
N GLU A 427 8.86 -32.81 -6.40
CA GLU A 427 10.20 -32.24 -6.60
C GLU A 427 10.65 -31.43 -5.37
N ARG A 428 9.75 -30.64 -4.79
CA ARG A 428 10.03 -29.89 -3.57
C ARG A 428 10.33 -30.80 -2.38
N ALA A 429 9.51 -31.81 -2.16
CA ALA A 429 9.75 -32.75 -1.06
C ALA A 429 11.07 -33.52 -1.22
N LEU A 430 11.46 -33.85 -2.46
CA LEU A 430 12.75 -34.47 -2.75
C LEU A 430 13.94 -33.55 -2.47
N GLN A 431 13.80 -32.23 -2.75
CA GLN A 431 14.82 -31.23 -2.43
C GLN A 431 14.95 -30.99 -0.92
N GLU A 432 13.82 -30.87 -0.20
CA GLU A 432 13.81 -30.60 1.24
C GLU A 432 14.29 -31.81 2.08
N HIS A 433 13.95 -33.04 1.68
CA HIS A 433 14.20 -34.25 2.47
C HIS A 433 15.32 -35.13 1.93
N GLY A 434 15.88 -34.83 0.77
CA GLY A 434 17.06 -35.50 0.19
C GLY A 434 16.87 -36.96 -0.23
N THR A 435 15.89 -37.70 0.32
CA THR A 435 15.64 -39.10 -0.02
C THR A 435 14.18 -39.34 -0.43
N THR A 436 13.97 -40.29 -1.35
CA THR A 436 12.62 -40.64 -1.83
C THR A 436 11.73 -41.19 -0.72
N ARG A 437 12.29 -41.84 0.31
CA ARG A 437 11.57 -42.40 1.43
C ARG A 437 11.07 -41.28 2.38
N ALA A 438 11.93 -40.31 2.71
CA ALA A 438 11.59 -39.20 3.58
C ALA A 438 10.59 -38.24 2.87
N ALA A 439 10.80 -37.97 1.57
CA ALA A 439 9.89 -37.17 0.77
C ALA A 439 8.48 -37.80 0.64
N ALA A 440 8.40 -39.11 0.45
CA ALA A 440 7.12 -39.83 0.39
C ALA A 440 6.39 -39.78 1.74
N ALA A 441 7.11 -39.97 2.85
CA ALA A 441 6.53 -39.86 4.20
C ALA A 441 6.00 -38.44 4.47
N ALA A 442 6.74 -37.39 4.08
CA ALA A 442 6.33 -36.00 4.23
C ALA A 442 5.07 -35.64 3.40
N LEU A 443 4.90 -36.27 2.23
CA LEU A 443 3.73 -36.08 1.36
C LEU A 443 2.56 -37.03 1.71
N GLY A 444 2.72 -37.93 2.65
CA GLY A 444 1.67 -38.90 3.04
C GLY A 444 1.36 -39.92 1.93
N ILE A 445 2.32 -40.26 1.06
CA ILE A 445 2.18 -41.22 -0.05
C ILE A 445 3.21 -42.34 0.05
N ASP A 446 2.94 -43.47 -0.58
CA ASP A 446 3.89 -44.57 -0.66
C ASP A 446 5.12 -44.20 -1.52
N GLN A 447 6.31 -44.65 -1.05
CA GLN A 447 7.56 -44.44 -1.79
C GLN A 447 7.47 -44.94 -3.27
N SER A 448 6.81 -46.07 -3.50
CA SER A 448 6.61 -46.63 -4.84
C SER A 448 5.78 -45.72 -5.74
N THR A 449 4.78 -45.03 -5.19
CA THR A 449 3.94 -44.05 -5.90
C THR A 449 4.76 -42.82 -6.30
N LEU A 450 5.56 -42.30 -5.37
CA LEU A 450 6.45 -41.15 -5.63
C LEU A 450 7.46 -41.48 -6.74
N VAL A 451 8.13 -42.62 -6.66
CA VAL A 451 9.14 -43.06 -7.64
C VAL A 451 8.50 -43.24 -9.03
N LYS A 452 7.35 -43.91 -9.13
CA LYS A 452 6.62 -44.09 -10.39
C LYS A 452 6.22 -42.75 -11.03
N LYS A 453 5.68 -41.83 -10.26
CA LYS A 453 5.30 -40.50 -10.75
C LYS A 453 6.51 -39.72 -11.24
N ASN A 454 7.59 -39.69 -10.47
CA ASN A 454 8.83 -38.99 -10.84
C ASN A 454 9.48 -39.57 -12.09
N GLN A 455 9.50 -40.91 -12.25
CA GLN A 455 10.02 -41.57 -13.46
C GLN A 455 9.20 -41.26 -14.69
N ARG A 456 7.84 -41.29 -14.58
CA ARG A 456 6.93 -40.97 -15.68
C ARG A 456 7.17 -39.56 -16.23
N TRP A 457 7.33 -38.55 -15.35
CA TRP A 457 7.58 -37.16 -15.75
C TRP A 457 8.97 -36.97 -16.37
N ARG A 458 10.00 -37.60 -15.81
CA ARG A 458 11.35 -37.57 -16.41
C ARG A 458 11.36 -38.17 -17.82
N GLN A 459 10.59 -39.22 -18.08
CA GLN A 459 10.47 -39.81 -19.42
C GLN A 459 9.70 -38.92 -20.40
N GLN A 460 8.68 -38.19 -19.92
CA GLN A 460 7.92 -37.27 -20.76
C GLN A 460 8.72 -36.02 -21.16
N HIS A 461 9.72 -35.62 -20.41
CA HIS A 461 10.58 -34.48 -20.70
C HIS A 461 11.95 -34.86 -21.31
N ALA A 462 12.23 -36.13 -21.48
CA ALA A 462 13.50 -36.65 -22.05
C ALA A 462 13.46 -36.84 -23.58
N VAL A 463 12.41 -36.44 -24.28
CA VAL A 463 12.30 -36.66 -25.74
C VAL A 463 12.33 -35.31 -26.46
N ALA A 464 13.53 -34.89 -26.85
CA ALA A 464 13.87 -34.29 -28.14
C ALA A 464 15.39 -34.43 -28.36
N PRO A 465 15.88 -35.49 -29.04
CA PRO A 465 17.23 -35.48 -29.58
C PRO A 465 17.28 -34.46 -30.72
N VAL A 466 18.21 -33.52 -30.60
CA VAL A 466 18.61 -32.64 -31.70
C VAL A 466 19.02 -33.51 -32.89
N ALA A 467 18.29 -33.39 -33.98
CA ALA A 467 18.67 -34.01 -35.23
C ALA A 467 20.02 -33.43 -35.70
N PRO A 468 20.96 -34.29 -36.21
CA PRO A 468 22.24 -33.80 -36.70
C PRO A 468 22.01 -33.00 -37.99
N ILE A 469 22.61 -31.82 -38.06
CA ILE A 469 22.71 -31.00 -39.25
C ILE A 469 23.53 -31.79 -40.28
N SER A 470 22.85 -32.29 -41.32
CA SER A 470 23.54 -32.82 -42.49
C SER A 470 24.09 -31.68 -43.34
N ASN A 471 25.42 -31.61 -43.42
CA ASN A 471 26.12 -30.85 -44.45
C ASN A 471 25.70 -31.37 -45.84
N GLN A 472 25.12 -30.53 -46.64
CA GLN A 472 25.34 -30.41 -48.07
C GLN A 472 25.20 -28.95 -48.51
#